data_626f94200b7521ac889fa4b5e645c134
#
_entry.id   626f94200b7521ac889fa4b5e645c134
#
_cell.length_a   1.000
_cell.length_b   1.000
_cell.length_c   1.000
_cell.angle_alpha   90.00
_cell.angle_beta   90.00
_cell.angle_gamma   90.00
#
_symmetry.space_group_name_H-M   'P 1'
#
loop_
_entity.id
_entity.type
_entity.pdbx_description
1 polymer ?
#
loop_
_entity_poly.entity_id
_entity_poly.type
_entity_poly.pdbx_seq_one_letter_code
_entity_poly.pdbx_strand_id
1 'polypeptide(L)'
;MYNHNNYFCIFVNKNSKWGEDMDSKKFVMSYSGGKDCMLAMHRKIKQGWTPVALITTVKKDSVDSWTHSINKRLLDKASENLNIPIIYVECAIDDYEEKFEEKLIEAKKMGATTVIYGDIDIELHRQWDIDRATNAGLDYELPLWQADREEVVHEFIDNGFKAVIKKVNLENMNGDFLGKVLDRAYKRNQKNRI
;
A
#
# COMPACT_ATOMS: atom_id res chain seq x y z
N MET A 1 9.33 10.47 -15.36
CA MET A 1 8.25 9.46 -15.55
C MET A 1 8.57 8.27 -14.66
N TYR A 2 7.84 8.09 -13.57
CA TYR A 2 8.17 7.09 -12.54
C TYR A 2 7.67 5.72 -12.97
N ASN A 3 8.58 4.76 -12.98
CA ASN A 3 8.40 3.40 -13.49
C ASN A 3 7.88 2.49 -12.38
N HIS A 4 6.57 2.51 -12.09
CA HIS A 4 5.97 1.57 -11.15
C HIS A 4 5.35 0.39 -11.91
N ASN A 5 5.90 -0.81 -11.67
CA ASN A 5 5.20 -2.04 -11.99
C ASN A 5 4.02 -2.16 -11.01
N ASN A 6 2.82 -1.89 -11.47
CA ASN A 6 1.63 -1.89 -10.62
C ASN A 6 1.08 -3.32 -10.49
N TYR A 7 1.15 -3.86 -9.28
CA TYR A 7 0.56 -5.15 -8.90
C TYR A 7 -0.68 -4.89 -8.05
N PHE A 8 -1.76 -5.58 -8.34
CA PHE A 8 -2.95 -5.61 -7.50
C PHE A 8 -2.92 -6.88 -6.65
N CYS A 9 -3.10 -6.75 -5.34
CA CYS A 9 -3.14 -7.86 -4.41
C CYS A 9 -4.58 -8.28 -4.15
N ILE A 10 -4.88 -9.56 -4.39
CA ILE A 10 -6.10 -10.19 -3.88
C ILE A 10 -5.70 -10.99 -2.65
N PHE A 11 -6.19 -10.58 -1.49
CA PHE A 11 -5.96 -11.29 -0.25
C PHE A 11 -6.84 -12.55 -0.17
N VAL A 12 -6.23 -13.72 0.02
CA VAL A 12 -6.94 -14.99 0.22
C VAL A 12 -6.48 -15.61 1.53
N ASN A 13 -6.79 -14.98 2.66
CA ASN A 13 -6.70 -15.66 3.94
C ASN A 13 -7.92 -15.33 4.80
N LYS A 14 -8.81 -16.32 4.98
CA LYS A 14 -10.11 -16.17 5.65
C LYS A 14 -10.05 -16.16 7.18
N ASN A 15 -8.88 -16.22 7.82
CA ASN A 15 -8.76 -16.51 9.25
C ASN A 15 -7.95 -15.50 10.08
N SER A 16 -7.67 -14.31 9.59
CA SER A 16 -6.96 -13.31 10.41
C SER A 16 -7.94 -12.56 11.32
N LYS A 17 -8.19 -13.13 12.50
CA LYS A 17 -8.69 -12.32 13.63
C LYS A 17 -7.50 -11.54 14.19
N TRP A 18 -7.47 -10.25 13.95
CA TRP A 18 -6.52 -9.35 14.59
C TRP A 18 -6.91 -9.23 16.05
N GLY A 19 -6.03 -9.66 16.98
CA GLY A 19 -6.29 -9.56 18.40
C GLY A 19 -6.32 -8.10 18.85
N GLU A 20 -7.35 -7.69 19.58
CA GLU A 20 -7.36 -6.42 20.32
C GLU A 20 -6.47 -6.57 21.55
N ASP A 21 -5.17 -6.33 21.40
CA ASP A 21 -4.28 -6.10 22.52
C ASP A 21 -4.34 -4.61 22.87
N MET A 22 -4.78 -4.29 24.09
CA MET A 22 -4.99 -2.89 24.54
C MET A 22 -3.69 -2.08 24.57
N ASP A 23 -2.52 -2.72 24.61
CA ASP A 23 -1.20 -2.09 24.61
C ASP A 23 -0.55 -2.05 23.20
N SER A 24 -1.20 -2.56 22.17
CA SER A 24 -0.63 -2.58 20.84
C SER A 24 -0.54 -1.18 20.22
N LYS A 25 0.58 -0.87 19.58
CA LYS A 25 0.69 0.35 18.75
C LYS A 25 -0.36 0.30 17.63
N LYS A 26 -1.12 1.37 17.47
CA LYS A 26 -2.20 1.48 16.49
C LYS A 26 -1.76 2.30 15.28
N PHE A 27 -2.05 1.83 14.08
CA PHE A 27 -1.62 2.51 12.86
C PHE A 27 -2.71 2.63 11.81
N VAL A 28 -2.55 3.62 10.93
CA VAL A 28 -3.26 3.71 9.65
C VAL A 28 -2.32 3.30 8.52
N MET A 29 -2.79 2.47 7.59
CA MET A 29 -2.01 2.04 6.44
C MET A 29 -2.31 2.91 5.22
N SER A 30 -1.29 3.56 4.64
CA SER A 30 -1.39 4.16 3.30
C SER A 30 -1.54 3.04 2.27
N TYR A 31 -2.79 2.79 1.84
CA TYR A 31 -3.17 1.57 1.14
C TYR A 31 -3.49 1.84 -0.33
N SER A 32 -2.57 1.47 -1.20
CA SER A 32 -2.77 1.55 -2.65
C SER A 32 -3.41 0.31 -3.28
N GLY A 33 -3.59 -0.77 -2.52
CA GLY A 33 -3.98 -2.09 -3.03
C GLY A 33 -2.83 -2.86 -3.70
N GLY A 34 -1.61 -2.32 -3.69
CA GLY A 34 -0.42 -2.95 -4.24
C GLY A 34 0.25 -3.94 -3.30
N LYS A 35 1.22 -4.72 -3.83
CA LYS A 35 1.96 -5.72 -3.04
C LYS A 35 2.76 -5.10 -1.90
N ASP A 36 3.34 -3.91 -2.12
CA ASP A 36 4.27 -3.28 -1.18
C ASP A 36 3.52 -2.78 0.06
N CYS A 37 2.38 -2.09 -0.10
CA CYS A 37 1.55 -1.68 1.04
C CYS A 37 1.02 -2.89 1.83
N MET A 38 0.67 -3.99 1.15
CA MET A 38 0.24 -5.23 1.82
C MET A 38 1.36 -5.86 2.64
N LEU A 39 2.59 -5.93 2.10
CA LEU A 39 3.73 -6.48 2.83
C LEU A 39 4.15 -5.58 4.00
N ALA A 40 4.17 -4.25 3.81
CA ALA A 40 4.46 -3.30 4.87
C ALA A 40 3.48 -3.46 6.05
N MET A 41 2.18 -3.51 5.75
CA MET A 41 1.13 -3.77 6.73
C MET A 41 1.34 -5.11 7.44
N HIS A 42 1.60 -6.18 6.69
CA HIS A 42 1.83 -7.51 7.24
C HIS A 42 3.02 -7.55 8.21
N ARG A 43 4.15 -6.89 7.87
CA ARG A 43 5.31 -6.79 8.76
C ARG A 43 4.92 -6.14 10.11
N LYS A 44 4.11 -5.08 10.09
CA LYS A 44 3.70 -4.39 11.32
C LYS A 44 2.74 -5.21 12.15
N ILE A 45 1.81 -5.89 11.51
CA ILE A 45 0.89 -6.81 12.21
C ILE A 45 1.66 -7.96 12.85
N LYS A 46 2.65 -8.55 12.18
CA LYS A 46 3.53 -9.57 12.75
C LYS A 46 4.33 -9.07 13.96
N GLN A 47 4.58 -7.78 14.05
CA GLN A 47 5.21 -7.14 15.22
C GLN A 47 4.21 -6.83 16.34
N GLY A 48 2.96 -7.26 16.23
CA GLY A 48 1.91 -7.03 17.24
C GLY A 48 1.21 -5.67 17.10
N TRP A 49 1.39 -4.93 15.98
CA TRP A 49 0.70 -3.66 15.78
C TRP A 49 -0.71 -3.88 15.22
N THR A 50 -1.64 -3.00 15.57
CA THR A 50 -3.04 -3.10 15.17
C THR A 50 -3.39 -2.03 14.13
N PRO A 51 -3.83 -2.43 12.90
CA PRO A 51 -4.34 -1.48 11.92
C PRO A 51 -5.73 -0.98 12.34
N VAL A 52 -5.94 0.33 12.37
CA VAL A 52 -7.24 0.94 12.68
C VAL A 52 -8.00 1.35 11.44
N ALA A 53 -7.28 1.67 10.35
CA ALA A 53 -7.87 2.00 9.05
C ALA A 53 -6.87 1.79 7.92
N LEU A 54 -7.43 1.61 6.71
CA LEU A 54 -6.74 1.79 5.43
C LEU A 54 -7.06 3.20 4.93
N ILE A 55 -6.08 3.93 4.39
CA ILE A 55 -6.32 5.21 3.73
C ILE A 55 -5.94 5.11 2.27
N THR A 56 -6.85 5.48 1.37
CA THR A 56 -6.66 5.33 -0.08
C THR A 56 -7.11 6.57 -0.82
N THR A 57 -6.26 7.10 -1.68
CA THR A 57 -6.59 8.23 -2.54
C THR A 57 -7.37 7.78 -3.76
N VAL A 58 -8.45 8.47 -4.06
CA VAL A 58 -9.29 8.27 -5.25
C VAL A 58 -9.44 9.58 -6.00
N LYS A 59 -9.53 9.48 -7.32
CA LYS A 59 -9.72 10.67 -8.15
C LYS A 59 -11.10 11.26 -7.92
N LYS A 60 -11.18 12.57 -7.78
CA LYS A 60 -12.44 13.29 -7.75
C LYS A 60 -13.28 12.90 -8.98
N ASP A 61 -14.57 12.66 -8.77
CA ASP A 61 -15.51 12.27 -9.82
C ASP A 61 -15.16 10.94 -10.55
N SER A 62 -14.37 10.07 -9.90
CA SER A 62 -13.98 8.76 -10.43
C SER A 62 -14.23 7.65 -9.40
N VAL A 63 -14.35 6.44 -9.92
CA VAL A 63 -14.45 5.23 -9.10
C VAL A 63 -13.09 4.52 -8.93
N ASP A 64 -12.01 5.13 -9.42
CA ASP A 64 -10.68 4.52 -9.45
C ASP A 64 -9.69 5.24 -8.52
N SER A 65 -8.83 4.45 -7.88
CA SER A 65 -7.74 5.00 -7.07
C SER A 65 -6.68 5.71 -7.93
N TRP A 66 -5.98 6.68 -7.31
CA TRP A 66 -4.94 7.46 -7.98
C TRP A 66 -3.77 6.59 -8.44
N THR A 67 -3.20 5.81 -7.54
CA THR A 67 -1.91 5.15 -7.76
C THR A 67 -2.00 4.02 -8.77
N HIS A 68 -2.98 3.13 -8.63
CA HIS A 68 -3.07 1.91 -9.43
C HIS A 68 -4.33 1.84 -10.28
N SER A 69 -5.16 2.88 -10.31
CA SER A 69 -6.46 2.88 -10.98
C SER A 69 -7.29 1.63 -10.62
N ILE A 70 -7.32 1.29 -9.34
CA ILE A 70 -8.10 0.18 -8.81
C ILE A 70 -9.51 0.67 -8.54
N ASN A 71 -10.50 -0.07 -9.04
CA ASN A 71 -11.89 0.28 -8.82
C ASN A 71 -12.24 0.22 -7.33
N LYS A 72 -12.99 1.20 -6.85
CA LYS A 72 -13.42 1.34 -5.45
C LYS A 72 -14.10 0.08 -4.92
N ARG A 73 -14.90 -0.62 -5.72
CA ARG A 73 -15.53 -1.90 -5.33
C ARG A 73 -14.52 -2.98 -4.94
N LEU A 74 -13.34 -3.02 -5.58
CA LEU A 74 -12.29 -3.97 -5.22
C LEU A 74 -11.59 -3.57 -3.93
N LEU A 75 -11.43 -2.26 -3.68
CA LEU A 75 -10.89 -1.73 -2.44
C LEU A 75 -11.85 -1.99 -1.27
N ASP A 76 -13.16 -1.76 -1.47
CA ASP A 76 -14.19 -2.10 -0.48
C ASP A 76 -14.16 -3.59 -0.14
N LYS A 77 -14.03 -4.46 -1.15
CA LYS A 77 -13.92 -5.90 -0.93
C LYS A 77 -12.64 -6.31 -0.20
N ALA A 78 -11.54 -5.61 -0.44
CA ALA A 78 -10.30 -5.81 0.32
C ALA A 78 -10.49 -5.40 1.79
N SER A 79 -11.09 -4.25 2.05
CA SER A 79 -11.44 -3.75 3.39
C SER A 79 -12.32 -4.76 4.16
N GLU A 80 -13.39 -5.26 3.54
CA GLU A 80 -14.26 -6.29 4.12
C GLU A 80 -13.50 -7.57 4.47
N ASN A 81 -12.66 -8.07 3.54
CA ASN A 81 -11.91 -9.31 3.74
C ASN A 81 -10.83 -9.17 4.82
N LEU A 82 -10.22 -8.00 4.93
CA LEU A 82 -9.24 -7.67 5.97
C LEU A 82 -9.91 -7.35 7.32
N ASN A 83 -11.19 -7.07 7.32
CA ASN A 83 -11.93 -6.52 8.48
C ASN A 83 -11.27 -5.25 9.03
N ILE A 84 -10.80 -4.36 8.14
CA ILE A 84 -10.19 -3.07 8.46
C ILE A 84 -10.95 -2.00 7.68
N PRO A 85 -11.51 -0.97 8.33
CA PRO A 85 -12.25 0.08 7.64
C PRO A 85 -11.35 0.85 6.67
N ILE A 86 -11.92 1.33 5.55
CA ILE A 86 -11.21 2.12 4.56
C ILE A 86 -11.69 3.58 4.60
N ILE A 87 -10.75 4.50 4.62
CA ILE A 87 -10.97 5.95 4.51
C ILE A 87 -10.57 6.37 3.10
N TYR A 88 -11.51 6.92 2.36
CA TYR A 88 -11.24 7.45 1.02
C TYR A 88 -10.87 8.93 1.06
N VAL A 89 -9.76 9.26 0.40
CA VAL A 89 -9.32 10.63 0.14
C VAL A 89 -9.77 10.98 -1.28
N GLU A 90 -10.94 11.58 -1.42
CA GLU A 90 -11.41 12.07 -2.73
C GLU A 90 -10.77 13.43 -3.01
N CYS A 91 -9.89 13.49 -4.00
CA CYS A 91 -9.09 14.68 -4.29
C CYS A 91 -8.79 14.87 -5.77
N ALA A 92 -8.47 16.10 -6.13
CA ALA A 92 -7.82 16.50 -7.36
C ALA A 92 -6.30 16.63 -7.14
N ILE A 93 -5.54 17.12 -8.12
CA ILE A 93 -4.09 17.27 -7.97
C ILE A 93 -3.74 18.43 -7.03
N ASP A 94 -4.51 19.49 -7.09
CA ASP A 94 -4.30 20.76 -6.39
C ASP A 94 -4.68 20.72 -4.91
N ASP A 95 -5.56 19.80 -4.49
CA ASP A 95 -5.97 19.63 -3.10
C ASP A 95 -5.52 18.28 -2.48
N TYR A 96 -4.66 17.53 -3.17
CA TYR A 96 -4.26 16.16 -2.81
C TYR A 96 -3.63 16.09 -1.42
N GLU A 97 -2.69 16.98 -1.12
CA GLU A 97 -1.96 16.98 0.15
C GLU A 97 -2.86 17.34 1.32
N GLU A 98 -3.62 18.44 1.18
CA GLU A 98 -4.55 18.91 2.21
C GLU A 98 -5.60 17.84 2.53
N LYS A 99 -6.21 17.26 1.52
CA LYS A 99 -7.22 16.20 1.68
C LYS A 99 -6.65 14.93 2.32
N PHE A 100 -5.41 14.59 1.98
CA PHE A 100 -4.75 13.45 2.60
C PHE A 100 -4.50 13.67 4.09
N GLU A 101 -4.00 14.85 4.46
CA GLU A 101 -3.77 15.25 5.87
C GLU A 101 -5.08 15.29 6.67
N GLU A 102 -6.17 15.86 6.11
CA GLU A 102 -7.50 15.83 6.73
C GLU A 102 -7.91 14.40 7.11
N LYS A 103 -7.67 13.43 6.20
CA LYS A 103 -8.03 12.03 6.41
C LYS A 103 -7.07 11.28 7.35
N LEU A 104 -5.82 11.69 7.43
CA LEU A 104 -4.91 11.22 8.47
C LEU A 104 -5.36 11.68 9.87
N ILE A 105 -5.85 12.92 9.99
CA ILE A 105 -6.41 13.44 11.25
C ILE A 105 -7.69 12.67 11.63
N GLU A 106 -8.50 12.23 10.66
CA GLU A 106 -9.63 11.35 10.90
C GLU A 106 -9.18 9.99 11.46
N ALA A 107 -8.17 9.36 10.85
CA ALA A 107 -7.59 8.12 11.35
C ALA A 107 -6.98 8.26 12.75
N LYS A 108 -6.36 9.42 13.07
CA LYS A 108 -5.87 9.75 14.40
C LYS A 108 -6.99 9.74 15.44
N LYS A 109 -8.16 10.30 15.10
CA LYS A 109 -9.35 10.27 15.98
C LYS A 109 -9.89 8.85 16.18
N MET A 110 -9.63 7.93 15.24
CA MET A 110 -9.92 6.50 15.38
C MET A 110 -8.88 5.77 16.26
N GLY A 111 -7.85 6.46 16.70
CA GLY A 111 -6.83 5.92 17.59
C GLY A 111 -5.49 5.59 16.91
N ALA A 112 -5.30 5.88 15.62
CA ALA A 112 -3.99 5.74 14.99
C ALA A 112 -2.96 6.66 15.65
N THR A 113 -1.76 6.14 15.93
CA THR A 113 -0.62 6.92 16.39
C THR A 113 0.45 7.07 15.32
N THR A 114 0.44 6.18 14.32
CA THR A 114 1.48 6.07 13.29
C THR A 114 0.85 5.84 11.93
N VAL A 115 1.44 6.40 10.88
CA VAL A 115 1.13 6.08 9.49
C VAL A 115 2.16 5.07 8.99
N ILE A 116 1.71 4.00 8.34
CA ILE A 116 2.60 3.03 7.69
C ILE A 116 2.53 3.23 6.18
N TYR A 117 3.70 3.37 5.56
CA TYR A 117 3.86 3.53 4.11
C TYR A 117 4.56 2.33 3.49
N GLY A 118 4.29 2.05 2.21
CA GLY A 118 4.86 0.92 1.48
C GLY A 118 5.99 1.30 0.53
N ASP A 119 6.55 2.50 0.66
CA ASP A 119 7.60 3.01 -0.21
C ASP A 119 8.94 2.34 0.07
N ILE A 120 9.73 2.12 -1.01
CA ILE A 120 10.96 1.32 -0.95
C ILE A 120 12.21 2.18 -1.10
N ASP A 121 12.30 3.02 -2.15
CA ASP A 121 13.58 3.63 -2.53
C ASP A 121 13.47 4.99 -3.27
N ILE A 122 12.30 5.65 -3.27
CA ILE A 122 12.12 6.96 -3.91
C ILE A 122 12.12 8.04 -2.84
N GLU A 123 13.23 8.80 -2.73
CA GLU A 123 13.40 9.80 -1.66
C GLU A 123 12.32 10.89 -1.68
N LEU A 124 11.85 11.31 -2.86
CA LEU A 124 10.76 12.30 -2.96
C LEU A 124 9.45 11.77 -2.36
N HIS A 125 9.16 10.47 -2.52
CA HIS A 125 7.98 9.86 -1.90
C HIS A 125 8.15 9.78 -0.39
N ARG A 126 9.34 9.34 0.07
CA ARG A 126 9.64 9.29 1.50
C ARG A 126 9.49 10.64 2.17
N GLN A 127 10.02 11.71 1.56
CA GLN A 127 9.88 13.05 2.12
C GLN A 127 8.41 13.47 2.19
N TRP A 128 7.65 13.21 1.13
CA TRP A 128 6.21 13.47 1.09
C TRP A 128 5.47 12.72 2.20
N ASP A 129 5.76 11.42 2.40
CA ASP A 129 5.19 10.58 3.44
C ASP A 129 5.44 11.15 4.84
N ILE A 130 6.69 11.58 5.09
CA ILE A 130 7.12 12.20 6.35
C ILE A 130 6.35 13.49 6.60
N ASP A 131 6.28 14.37 5.61
CA ASP A 131 5.63 15.67 5.73
C ASP A 131 4.13 15.50 6.03
N ARG A 132 3.43 14.59 5.31
CA ARG A 132 2.00 14.37 5.53
C ARG A 132 1.71 13.78 6.91
N ALA A 133 2.48 12.79 7.37
CA ALA A 133 2.32 12.24 8.71
C ALA A 133 2.58 13.28 9.80
N THR A 134 3.68 14.04 9.66
CA THR A 134 4.08 15.09 10.62
C THR A 134 3.04 16.20 10.71
N ASN A 135 2.52 16.68 9.58
CA ASN A 135 1.50 17.73 9.54
C ASN A 135 0.18 17.27 10.20
N ALA A 136 -0.15 15.98 10.08
CA ALA A 136 -1.30 15.38 10.78
C ALA A 136 -1.01 15.13 12.28
N GLY A 137 0.25 15.30 12.71
CA GLY A 137 0.69 15.01 14.09
C GLY A 137 0.67 13.53 14.40
N LEU A 138 1.06 12.69 13.44
CA LEU A 138 1.26 11.25 13.56
C LEU A 138 2.73 10.91 13.38
N ASP A 139 3.18 9.83 14.03
CA ASP A 139 4.45 9.19 13.69
C ASP A 139 4.35 8.51 12.30
N TYR A 140 5.49 8.13 11.74
CA TYR A 140 5.53 7.40 10.46
C TYR A 140 6.53 6.25 10.49
N GLU A 141 6.27 5.21 9.71
CA GLU A 141 7.24 4.18 9.42
C GLU A 141 7.12 3.68 7.97
N LEU A 142 8.27 3.39 7.38
CA LEU A 142 8.42 2.80 6.06
C LEU A 142 9.11 1.43 6.20
N PRO A 143 8.37 0.35 6.50
CA PRO A 143 8.95 -0.96 6.82
C PRO A 143 9.74 -1.60 5.67
N LEU A 144 9.57 -1.11 4.43
CA LEU A 144 10.26 -1.60 3.24
C LEU A 144 11.36 -0.65 2.76
N TRP A 145 11.64 0.44 3.49
CA TRP A 145 12.59 1.45 3.03
C TRP A 145 13.99 0.84 2.81
N GLN A 146 14.55 1.07 1.62
CA GLN A 146 15.83 0.54 1.14
C GLN A 146 15.94 -1.00 1.11
N ALA A 147 14.82 -1.72 1.21
CA ALA A 147 14.83 -3.16 1.01
C ALA A 147 15.10 -3.51 -0.46
N ASP A 148 15.77 -4.63 -0.68
CA ASP A 148 15.95 -5.16 -2.04
C ASP A 148 14.60 -5.54 -2.66
N ARG A 149 14.34 -5.05 -3.87
CA ARG A 149 13.04 -5.23 -4.54
C ARG A 149 12.73 -6.69 -4.88
N GLU A 150 13.75 -7.52 -5.14
CA GLU A 150 13.58 -8.95 -5.41
C GLU A 150 13.26 -9.70 -4.11
N GLU A 151 13.95 -9.35 -3.01
CA GLU A 151 13.66 -9.90 -1.69
C GLU A 151 12.25 -9.54 -1.22
N VAL A 152 11.80 -8.30 -1.43
CA VAL A 152 10.42 -7.86 -1.15
C VAL A 152 9.39 -8.71 -1.90
N VAL A 153 9.64 -9.02 -3.18
CA VAL A 153 8.75 -9.89 -3.97
C VAL A 153 8.75 -11.32 -3.43
N HIS A 154 9.92 -11.86 -3.10
CA HIS A 154 10.03 -13.21 -2.55
C HIS A 154 9.35 -13.33 -1.19
N GLU A 155 9.58 -12.37 -0.29
CA GLU A 155 8.92 -12.33 1.02
C GLU A 155 7.40 -12.24 0.89
N PHE A 156 6.90 -11.43 -0.05
CA PHE A 156 5.47 -11.33 -0.33
C PHE A 156 4.87 -12.69 -0.73
N ILE A 157 5.53 -13.40 -1.65
CA ILE A 157 5.08 -14.72 -2.13
C ILE A 157 5.17 -15.76 -1.01
N ASP A 158 6.27 -15.77 -0.24
CA ASP A 158 6.53 -16.75 0.83
C ASP A 158 5.56 -16.61 2.00
N ASN A 159 5.04 -15.40 2.24
CA ASN A 159 3.96 -15.19 3.20
C ASN A 159 2.57 -15.61 2.65
N GLY A 160 2.52 -16.22 1.45
CA GLY A 160 1.30 -16.77 0.86
C GLY A 160 0.42 -15.74 0.14
N PHE A 161 0.90 -14.53 -0.05
CA PHE A 161 0.17 -13.51 -0.80
C PHE A 161 0.20 -13.79 -2.31
N LYS A 162 -0.85 -13.36 -2.99
CA LYS A 162 -0.96 -13.42 -4.46
C LYS A 162 -1.23 -12.03 -5.01
N ALA A 163 -0.54 -11.67 -6.08
CA ALA A 163 -0.75 -10.43 -6.80
C ALA A 163 -0.91 -10.70 -8.29
N VAL A 164 -1.82 -9.98 -8.93
CA VAL A 164 -2.00 -9.99 -10.38
C VAL A 164 -1.26 -8.79 -10.97
N ILE A 165 -0.51 -9.01 -12.03
CA ILE A 165 0.20 -7.94 -12.74
C ILE A 165 -0.82 -7.13 -13.54
N LYS A 166 -1.10 -5.91 -13.11
CA LYS A 166 -2.10 -5.03 -13.73
C LYS A 166 -1.53 -4.09 -14.77
N LYS A 167 -0.24 -3.75 -14.66
CA LYS A 167 0.43 -2.81 -15.55
C LYS A 167 1.87 -3.25 -15.76
N VAL A 168 2.35 -3.17 -16.97
CA VAL A 168 3.74 -3.43 -17.35
C VAL A 168 4.32 -2.23 -18.08
N ASN A 169 5.61 -1.96 -17.86
CA ASN A 169 6.34 -1.05 -18.73
C ASN A 169 6.97 -1.87 -19.86
N LEU A 170 6.53 -1.64 -21.08
CA LEU A 170 6.97 -2.40 -22.27
C LEU A 170 8.45 -2.19 -22.61
N GLU A 171 9.10 -1.14 -22.09
CA GLU A 171 10.55 -0.95 -22.23
C GLU A 171 11.35 -1.97 -21.41
N ASN A 172 10.77 -2.45 -20.29
CA ASN A 172 11.46 -3.30 -19.32
C ASN A 172 10.88 -4.72 -19.24
N MET A 173 9.69 -4.95 -19.80
CA MET A 173 8.96 -6.20 -19.63
C MET A 173 8.04 -6.49 -20.82
N ASN A 174 7.92 -7.78 -21.20
CA ASN A 174 6.97 -8.19 -22.20
C ASN A 174 5.51 -8.02 -21.69
N GLY A 175 4.62 -7.55 -22.58
CA GLY A 175 3.19 -7.42 -22.35
C GLY A 175 2.48 -8.72 -21.94
N ASP A 176 3.06 -9.87 -22.27
CA ASP A 176 2.54 -11.21 -21.92
C ASP A 176 2.43 -11.47 -20.41
N PHE A 177 3.08 -10.63 -19.58
CA PHE A 177 2.94 -10.69 -18.14
C PHE A 177 1.66 -10.05 -17.62
N LEU A 178 0.99 -9.22 -18.41
CA LEU A 178 -0.25 -8.57 -18.00
C LEU A 178 -1.33 -9.62 -17.68
N GLY A 179 -1.95 -9.49 -16.52
CA GLY A 179 -2.98 -10.42 -16.02
C GLY A 179 -2.44 -11.71 -15.39
N LYS A 180 -1.13 -11.97 -15.44
CA LYS A 180 -0.54 -13.13 -14.77
C LYS A 180 -0.41 -12.90 -13.26
N VAL A 181 -0.45 -14.00 -12.51
CA VAL A 181 -0.13 -13.99 -11.09
C VAL A 181 1.39 -13.88 -10.92
N LEU A 182 1.80 -13.00 -10.02
CA LEU A 182 3.21 -12.84 -9.64
C LEU A 182 3.70 -14.13 -8.97
N ASP A 183 4.78 -14.71 -9.49
CA ASP A 183 5.41 -15.93 -8.96
C ASP A 183 6.92 -15.77 -8.83
N ARG A 184 7.60 -16.78 -8.26
CA ARG A 184 9.06 -16.78 -8.06
C ARG A 184 9.86 -16.85 -9.36
N ALA A 185 9.27 -17.32 -10.46
CA ALA A 185 9.92 -17.35 -11.76
C ALA A 185 10.00 -15.96 -12.41
N TYR A 186 9.36 -14.97 -11.79
CA TYR A 186 9.41 -13.59 -12.21
C TYR A 186 10.80 -13.02 -11.99
N LYS A 187 11.66 -13.09 -13.02
CA LYS A 187 12.93 -12.36 -13.05
C LYS A 187 12.75 -11.08 -13.84
N ARG A 188 13.00 -9.95 -13.18
CA ARG A 188 13.17 -8.66 -13.89
C ARG A 188 14.29 -8.85 -14.90
N ASN A 189 14.02 -8.60 -16.18
CA ASN A 189 15.08 -8.58 -17.19
C ASN A 189 16.12 -7.54 -16.76
N GLN A 190 17.31 -8.02 -16.34
CA GLN A 190 18.42 -7.19 -15.82
C GLN A 190 19.11 -6.36 -16.89
N LYS A 191 18.48 -6.11 -18.04
CA LYS A 191 19.10 -5.45 -19.17
C LYS A 191 19.02 -3.93 -19.16
N ASN A 192 18.76 -3.25 -18.08
CA ASN A 192 18.98 -1.80 -18.00
C ASN A 192 19.21 -1.36 -16.54
N ARG A 193 20.38 -1.69 -16.00
CA ARG A 193 21.05 -0.86 -15.00
C ARG A 193 22.05 0.01 -15.78
N ILE A 194 21.68 1.18 -16.18
CA ILE A 194 22.54 2.35 -16.39
C ILE A 194 21.83 3.51 -15.72
#